data_6f5af7018f01ca07ae3cdf528c7a0b71
#
_entry.id   6f5af7018f01ca07ae3cdf528c7a0b71
#
_cell.length_a   1.000
_cell.length_b   1.000
_cell.length_c   1.000
_cell.angle_alpha   90.00
_cell.angle_beta   90.00
_cell.angle_gamma   90.00
#
_symmetry.space_group_name_H-M   'P 1'
#
loop_
_entity.id
_entity.type
_entity.pdbx_description
1 polymer ?
#
loop_
_entity_poly.entity_id
_entity_poly.type
_entity_poly.pdbx_seq_one_letter_code
_entity_poly.pdbx_strand_id
1 'polypeptide(L)'
;MNNFELSVDLARQTIECGGEVSRAEETVRRLNNYDCNVFATTSLIVAQKGEKTAVRRIYKDEIDLAMLARINSLSRSLANESTAIKNYTAYESKAAETISNFFAAFFFSLFFGGMLIDAVFSGIIAVIISIAQFNKIEFNLFSKNLVSSFAASVLSFIPGYLGIEVHQDKIIIGTIMLLVPGLTV
;
A
#
# COMPACT_ATOMS: atom_id res chain seq x y z
N MET A 1 12.42 17.62 -20.77
CA MET A 1 11.03 17.51 -20.30
C MET A 1 10.70 18.80 -19.59
N ASN A 2 9.56 19.44 -19.86
CA ASN A 2 9.23 20.74 -19.26
C ASN A 2 8.88 20.53 -17.79
N ASN A 3 9.37 21.36 -16.86
CA ASN A 3 9.11 21.22 -15.42
C ASN A 3 7.61 21.12 -15.08
N PHE A 4 6.76 21.77 -15.87
CA PHE A 4 5.30 21.71 -15.73
C PHE A 4 4.76 20.29 -16.00
N GLU A 5 5.13 19.67 -17.12
CA GLU A 5 4.67 18.30 -17.44
C GLU A 5 5.20 17.28 -16.44
N LEU A 6 6.47 17.42 -16.00
CA LEU A 6 7.05 16.57 -14.96
C LEU A 6 6.26 16.66 -13.65
N SER A 7 5.85 17.86 -13.26
CA SER A 7 5.06 18.02 -12.03
C SER A 7 3.69 17.35 -12.11
N VAL A 8 3.05 17.37 -13.27
CA VAL A 8 1.76 16.69 -13.50
C VAL A 8 1.94 15.18 -13.53
N ASP A 9 3.03 14.68 -14.12
CA ASP A 9 3.33 13.24 -14.11
C ASP A 9 3.67 12.72 -12.70
N LEU A 10 4.36 13.50 -11.88
CA LEU A 10 4.59 13.17 -10.46
C LEU A 10 3.28 13.14 -9.66
N ALA A 11 2.38 14.08 -9.92
CA ALA A 11 1.05 14.09 -9.30
C ALA A 11 0.23 12.87 -9.70
N ARG A 12 0.27 12.48 -10.99
CA ARG A 12 -0.38 11.25 -11.47
C ARG A 12 0.15 10.02 -10.72
N GLN A 13 1.48 9.86 -10.68
CA GLN A 13 2.11 8.75 -9.97
C GLN A 13 1.78 8.74 -8.47
N THR A 14 1.66 9.93 -7.86
CA THR A 14 1.24 10.02 -6.45
C THR A 14 -0.11 9.37 -6.21
N ILE A 15 -1.10 9.64 -7.08
CA ILE A 15 -2.45 9.07 -6.95
C ILE A 15 -2.42 7.58 -7.32
N GLU A 16 -1.71 7.20 -8.39
CA GLU A 16 -1.56 5.79 -8.82
C GLU A 16 -0.95 4.88 -7.74
N CYS A 17 -0.17 5.46 -6.82
CA CYS A 17 0.41 4.75 -5.67
C CYS A 17 -0.43 4.86 -4.37
N GLY A 18 -1.67 5.30 -4.46
CA GLY A 18 -2.56 5.44 -3.29
C GLY A 18 -2.33 6.71 -2.46
N GLY A 19 -1.66 7.73 -3.02
CA GLY A 19 -1.50 9.01 -2.36
C GLY A 19 -2.75 9.89 -2.48
N GLU A 20 -2.90 10.82 -1.56
CA GLU A 20 -4.04 11.75 -1.52
C GLU A 20 -4.08 12.68 -2.73
N VAL A 21 -5.28 12.90 -3.26
CA VAL A 21 -5.53 13.81 -4.39
C VAL A 21 -5.10 15.24 -4.06
N SER A 22 -5.40 15.72 -2.86
CA SER A 22 -5.00 17.04 -2.35
C SER A 22 -3.47 17.22 -2.35
N ARG A 23 -2.72 16.20 -1.98
CA ARG A 23 -1.26 16.19 -2.01
C ARG A 23 -0.71 16.22 -3.44
N ALA A 24 -1.35 15.52 -4.36
CA ALA A 24 -0.98 15.54 -5.77
C ALA A 24 -1.16 16.96 -6.37
N GLU A 25 -2.29 17.61 -6.10
CA GLU A 25 -2.52 19.01 -6.51
C GLU A 25 -1.47 19.96 -5.93
N GLU A 26 -1.21 19.85 -4.63
CA GLU A 26 -0.23 20.69 -3.94
C GLU A 26 1.19 20.49 -4.51
N THR A 27 1.54 19.27 -4.92
CA THR A 27 2.81 19.00 -5.59
C THR A 27 2.95 19.75 -6.89
N VAL A 28 1.90 19.76 -7.73
CA VAL A 28 1.93 20.53 -9.00
C VAL A 28 2.03 22.04 -8.73
N ARG A 29 1.22 22.57 -7.80
CA ARG A 29 1.22 24.00 -7.47
C ARG A 29 2.59 24.45 -6.96
N ARG A 30 3.17 23.70 -6.02
CA ARG A 30 4.48 24.01 -5.41
C ARG A 30 5.60 23.97 -6.44
N LEU A 31 5.67 22.96 -7.32
CA LEU A 31 6.69 22.85 -8.35
C LEU A 31 6.57 23.90 -9.46
N ASN A 32 5.43 24.57 -9.55
CA ASN A 32 5.18 25.67 -10.48
C ASN A 32 5.06 27.03 -9.80
N ASN A 33 5.60 27.19 -8.57
CA ASN A 33 5.55 28.43 -7.79
C ASN A 33 4.14 28.98 -7.61
N TYR A 34 3.13 28.11 -7.47
CA TYR A 34 1.71 28.42 -7.36
C TYR A 34 1.13 29.19 -8.55
N ASP A 35 1.86 29.28 -9.68
CA ASP A 35 1.45 29.91 -10.92
C ASP A 35 0.83 28.87 -11.88
N CYS A 36 -0.18 28.14 -11.39
CA CYS A 36 -0.95 27.18 -12.20
C CYS A 36 -2.30 26.85 -11.55
N ASN A 37 -3.27 26.51 -12.39
CA ASN A 37 -4.54 25.94 -11.96
C ASN A 37 -4.48 24.42 -12.07
N VAL A 38 -4.88 23.72 -11.01
CA VAL A 38 -4.86 22.26 -10.97
C VAL A 38 -6.18 21.78 -10.38
N PHE A 39 -6.74 20.79 -11.04
CA PHE A 39 -7.87 20.03 -10.57
C PHE A 39 -7.54 18.52 -10.72
N ALA A 40 -7.63 17.80 -9.64
CA ALA A 40 -7.36 16.36 -9.63
C ALA A 40 -8.53 15.59 -9.02
N THR A 41 -8.72 14.38 -9.51
CA THR A 41 -9.60 13.35 -8.98
C THR A 41 -8.84 12.04 -8.91
N THR A 42 -9.44 10.98 -8.41
CA THR A 42 -8.87 9.63 -8.42
C THR A 42 -8.70 9.06 -9.83
N SER A 43 -9.33 9.63 -10.85
CA SER A 43 -9.30 9.11 -12.23
C SER A 43 -8.67 10.05 -13.26
N LEU A 44 -8.53 11.33 -12.94
CA LEU A 44 -8.11 12.36 -13.89
C LEU A 44 -7.39 13.51 -13.19
N ILE A 45 -6.34 14.04 -13.83
CA ILE A 45 -5.68 15.29 -13.45
C ILE A 45 -5.74 16.24 -14.65
N VAL A 46 -6.18 17.46 -14.41
CA VAL A 46 -6.15 18.56 -15.36
C VAL A 46 -5.33 19.69 -14.71
N ALA A 47 -4.31 20.15 -15.40
CA ALA A 47 -3.50 21.27 -14.95
C ALA A 47 -3.29 22.26 -16.08
N GLN A 48 -3.31 23.56 -15.76
CA GLN A 48 -3.09 24.65 -16.70
C GLN A 48 -2.07 25.64 -16.14
N LYS A 49 -1.10 25.99 -16.97
CA LYS A 49 -0.11 27.04 -16.69
C LYS A 49 0.04 27.95 -17.91
N GLY A 50 -0.49 29.18 -17.82
CA GLY A 50 -0.58 30.08 -18.96
C GLY A 50 -1.42 29.44 -20.09
N GLU A 51 -0.86 29.36 -21.29
CA GLU A 51 -1.51 28.73 -22.46
C GLU A 51 -1.34 27.20 -22.51
N LYS A 52 -0.53 26.61 -21.61
CA LYS A 52 -0.25 25.17 -21.60
C LYS A 52 -1.25 24.46 -20.72
N THR A 53 -1.89 23.45 -21.30
CA THR A 53 -2.78 22.55 -20.56
C THR A 53 -2.25 21.12 -20.63
N ALA A 54 -2.19 20.44 -19.49
CA ALA A 54 -1.83 19.03 -19.38
C ALA A 54 -3.02 18.27 -18.78
N VAL A 55 -3.37 17.16 -19.41
CA VAL A 55 -4.39 16.23 -18.95
C VAL A 55 -3.76 14.86 -18.80
N ARG A 56 -3.95 14.22 -17.64
CA ARG A 56 -3.44 12.86 -17.38
C ARG A 56 -4.56 12.00 -16.81
N ARG A 57 -4.78 10.86 -17.42
CA ARG A 57 -5.68 9.83 -16.89
C ARG A 57 -4.92 8.93 -15.92
N ILE A 58 -5.58 8.55 -14.84
CA ILE A 58 -5.08 7.66 -13.80
C ILE A 58 -5.65 6.27 -14.09
N TYR A 59 -4.77 5.26 -14.21
CA TYR A 59 -5.17 3.90 -14.60
C TYR A 59 -4.96 2.86 -13.50
N LYS A 60 -4.12 3.16 -12.51
CA LYS A 60 -3.81 2.29 -11.39
C LYS A 60 -4.29 2.91 -10.09
N ASP A 61 -4.74 2.03 -9.20
CA ASP A 61 -5.17 2.37 -7.85
C ASP A 61 -4.64 1.25 -6.93
N GLU A 62 -3.30 1.12 -6.90
CA GLU A 62 -2.62 0.17 -6.03
C GLU A 62 -1.84 0.94 -4.97
N ILE A 63 -1.95 0.55 -3.70
CA ILE A 63 -1.21 1.17 -2.62
C ILE A 63 0.26 0.69 -2.68
N ASP A 64 1.14 1.59 -3.10
CA ASP A 64 2.59 1.39 -3.10
C ASP A 64 3.27 2.50 -2.26
N LEU A 65 3.39 2.26 -0.97
CA LEU A 65 3.98 3.22 -0.03
C LEU A 65 5.47 3.47 -0.30
N ALA A 66 6.19 2.49 -0.86
CA ALA A 66 7.61 2.65 -1.19
C ALA A 66 7.77 3.60 -2.37
N MET A 67 6.97 3.44 -3.41
CA MET A 67 6.94 4.36 -4.56
C MET A 67 6.45 5.74 -4.15
N LEU A 68 5.44 5.84 -3.29
CA LEU A 68 4.94 7.10 -2.75
C LEU A 68 6.01 7.86 -1.97
N ALA A 69 6.79 7.17 -1.12
CA ALA A 69 7.92 7.78 -0.40
C ALA A 69 8.99 8.31 -1.37
N ARG A 70 9.25 7.58 -2.45
CA ARG A 70 10.20 7.97 -3.50
C ARG A 70 9.74 9.21 -4.26
N ILE A 71 8.46 9.26 -4.66
CA ILE A 71 7.86 10.42 -5.33
C ILE A 71 7.92 11.65 -4.42
N ASN A 72 7.59 11.49 -3.15
CA ASN A 72 7.65 12.58 -2.16
C ASN A 72 9.09 13.11 -1.98
N SER A 73 10.09 12.23 -1.95
CA SER A 73 11.49 12.62 -1.86
C SER A 73 11.93 13.40 -3.11
N LEU A 74 11.56 12.90 -4.30
CA LEU A 74 11.86 13.55 -5.58
C LEU A 74 11.17 14.91 -5.68
N SER A 75 9.89 15.01 -5.33
CA SER A 75 9.14 16.27 -5.32
C SER A 75 9.76 17.32 -4.42
N ARG A 76 10.31 16.93 -3.25
CA ARG A 76 11.00 17.84 -2.34
C ARG A 76 12.37 18.29 -2.87
N SER A 77 13.13 17.39 -3.48
CA SER A 77 14.42 17.72 -4.06
C SER A 77 14.29 18.69 -5.24
N LEU A 78 13.26 18.51 -6.08
CA LEU A 78 12.96 19.42 -7.18
C LEU A 78 12.48 20.80 -6.71
N ALA A 79 11.74 20.87 -5.60
CA ALA A 79 11.27 22.13 -5.04
C ALA A 79 12.40 22.96 -4.38
N ASN A 80 13.43 22.29 -3.84
CA ASN A 80 14.51 22.95 -3.08
C ASN A 80 15.80 23.15 -3.89
N GLU A 81 15.79 22.90 -5.22
CA GLU A 81 16.98 22.91 -6.08
C GLU A 81 18.18 22.09 -5.54
N SER A 82 17.98 21.32 -4.50
CA SER A 82 19.02 20.48 -3.92
C SER A 82 19.14 19.18 -4.70
N THR A 83 20.21 19.06 -5.45
CA THR A 83 20.58 17.96 -6.36
C THR A 83 20.96 16.66 -5.63
N ALA A 84 20.45 16.39 -4.48
CA ALA A 84 20.65 15.12 -3.79
C ALA A 84 19.46 14.20 -4.01
N ILE A 85 19.37 13.64 -5.23
CA ILE A 85 18.58 12.42 -5.45
C ILE A 85 19.26 11.32 -4.64
N LYS A 86 18.91 11.18 -3.38
CA LYS A 86 19.19 9.97 -2.64
C LYS A 86 18.43 8.88 -3.38
N ASN A 87 19.16 7.98 -4.05
CA ASN A 87 18.60 6.78 -4.64
C ASN A 87 17.96 5.97 -3.52
N TYR A 88 16.71 6.23 -3.25
CA TYR A 88 15.86 5.34 -2.47
C TYR A 88 15.59 4.13 -3.37
N THR A 89 16.46 3.16 -3.30
CA THR A 89 16.12 1.82 -3.76
C THR A 89 15.04 1.34 -2.79
N ALA A 90 13.81 1.23 -3.28
CA ALA A 90 12.78 0.50 -2.57
C ALA A 90 13.34 -0.90 -2.35
N TYR A 91 13.61 -1.27 -1.12
CA TYR A 91 14.09 -2.59 -0.77
C TYR A 91 12.84 -3.49 -0.74
N GLU A 92 12.43 -3.94 -1.91
CA GLU A 92 11.39 -4.96 -2.08
C GLU A 92 11.97 -6.33 -1.69
N SER A 93 12.32 -6.50 -0.43
CA SER A 93 12.64 -7.82 0.07
C SER A 93 11.34 -8.53 0.42
N LYS A 94 10.95 -9.50 -0.40
CA LYS A 94 9.84 -10.42 -0.11
C LYS A 94 9.98 -11.06 1.28
N ALA A 95 11.21 -11.29 1.71
CA ALA A 95 11.50 -11.79 3.05
C ALA A 95 11.12 -10.78 4.14
N ALA A 96 11.44 -9.50 3.97
CA ALA A 96 11.07 -8.46 4.93
C ALA A 96 9.55 -8.28 5.00
N GLU A 97 8.85 -8.33 3.87
CA GLU A 97 7.39 -8.28 3.80
C GLU A 97 6.77 -9.48 4.53
N THR A 98 7.25 -10.70 4.27
CA THR A 98 6.77 -11.91 4.95
C THR A 98 6.98 -11.85 6.45
N ILE A 99 8.14 -11.38 6.92
CA ILE A 99 8.44 -11.21 8.35
C ILE A 99 7.51 -10.14 8.97
N SER A 100 7.30 -9.03 8.28
CA SER A 100 6.35 -7.99 8.71
C SER A 100 4.95 -8.54 8.87
N ASN A 101 4.47 -9.34 7.92
CA ASN A 101 3.14 -9.94 7.95
C ASN A 101 3.01 -10.94 9.12
N PHE A 102 4.07 -11.70 9.44
CA PHE A 102 4.10 -12.55 10.63
C PHE A 102 3.87 -11.74 11.90
N PHE A 103 4.70 -10.72 12.14
CA PHE A 103 4.59 -9.92 13.35
C PHE A 103 3.29 -9.12 13.44
N ALA A 104 2.80 -8.62 12.33
CA ALA A 104 1.54 -7.89 12.31
C ALA A 104 0.37 -8.82 12.72
N ALA A 105 0.23 -10.00 12.12
CA ALA A 105 -0.80 -10.96 12.51
C ALA A 105 -0.66 -11.43 13.96
N PHE A 106 0.58 -11.67 14.40
CA PHE A 106 0.91 -12.05 15.76
C PHE A 106 0.41 -11.00 16.76
N PHE A 107 0.76 -9.71 16.56
CA PHE A 107 0.36 -8.65 17.46
C PHE A 107 -1.15 -8.34 17.37
N PHE A 108 -1.78 -8.46 16.20
CA PHE A 108 -3.23 -8.31 16.09
C PHE A 108 -3.96 -9.40 16.87
N SER A 109 -3.52 -10.66 16.80
CA SER A 109 -4.12 -11.73 17.60
C SER A 109 -4.05 -11.43 19.10
N LEU A 110 -2.88 -10.97 19.60
CA LEU A 110 -2.73 -10.54 21.00
C LEU A 110 -3.60 -9.33 21.33
N PHE A 111 -3.68 -8.35 20.45
CA PHE A 111 -4.49 -7.15 20.66
C PHE A 111 -5.97 -7.48 20.85
N PHE A 112 -6.48 -8.46 20.12
CA PHE A 112 -7.85 -8.95 20.26
C PHE A 112 -8.05 -9.97 21.38
N GLY A 113 -7.07 -10.12 22.28
CA GLY A 113 -7.17 -10.96 23.48
C GLY A 113 -6.86 -12.43 23.24
N GLY A 114 -6.10 -12.77 22.19
CA GLY A 114 -5.56 -14.11 21.98
C GLY A 114 -4.41 -14.42 22.94
N MET A 115 -4.18 -15.69 23.21
CA MET A 115 -3.01 -16.17 23.95
C MET A 115 -1.77 -16.15 23.05
N LEU A 116 -0.58 -16.28 23.65
CA LEU A 116 0.68 -16.34 22.89
C LEU A 116 0.68 -17.47 21.83
N ILE A 117 0.03 -18.58 22.14
CA ILE A 117 -0.08 -19.72 21.20
C ILE A 117 -0.96 -19.36 20.01
N ASP A 118 -2.09 -18.65 20.23
CA ASP A 118 -2.97 -18.17 19.16
C ASP A 118 -2.24 -17.18 18.25
N ALA A 119 -1.44 -16.28 18.85
CA ALA A 119 -0.65 -15.30 18.12
C ALA A 119 0.42 -15.95 17.24
N VAL A 120 1.11 -16.99 17.73
CA VAL A 120 2.09 -17.74 16.95
C VAL A 120 1.42 -18.39 15.73
N PHE A 121 0.29 -19.05 15.92
CA PHE A 121 -0.45 -19.67 14.80
C PHE A 121 -1.00 -18.62 13.82
N SER A 122 -1.49 -17.48 14.30
CA SER A 122 -1.90 -16.37 13.46
C SER A 122 -0.75 -15.88 12.57
N GLY A 123 0.44 -15.70 13.15
CA GLY A 123 1.64 -15.31 12.41
C GLY A 123 2.06 -16.35 11.36
N ILE A 124 2.05 -17.65 11.71
CA ILE A 124 2.39 -18.73 10.76
C ILE A 124 1.41 -18.77 9.59
N ILE A 125 0.11 -18.64 9.85
CA ILE A 125 -0.92 -18.63 8.81
C ILE A 125 -0.74 -17.41 7.91
N ALA A 126 -0.44 -16.25 8.46
CA ALA A 126 -0.16 -15.03 7.69
C ALA A 126 1.04 -15.22 6.74
N VAL A 127 2.10 -15.90 7.17
CA VAL A 127 3.25 -16.24 6.33
C VAL A 127 2.85 -17.17 5.18
N ILE A 128 2.07 -18.22 5.46
CA ILE A 128 1.59 -19.16 4.45
C ILE A 128 0.77 -18.42 3.37
N ILE A 129 -0.15 -17.55 3.79
CA ILE A 129 -0.96 -16.75 2.89
C ILE A 129 -0.10 -15.78 2.08
N SER A 130 0.86 -15.10 2.73
CA SER A 130 1.79 -14.20 2.07
C SER A 130 2.57 -14.90 0.95
N ILE A 131 3.13 -16.07 1.23
CA ILE A 131 3.86 -16.87 0.24
C ILE A 131 2.93 -17.33 -0.90
N ALA A 132 1.71 -17.73 -0.59
CA ALA A 132 0.72 -18.13 -1.60
C ALA A 132 0.33 -16.96 -2.52
N GLN A 133 0.27 -15.74 -2.00
CA GLN A 133 -0.03 -14.53 -2.77
C GLN A 133 1.12 -14.09 -3.70
N PHE A 134 2.37 -14.48 -3.43
CA PHE A 134 3.50 -14.21 -4.34
C PHE A 134 3.46 -15.02 -5.64
N ASN A 135 2.72 -16.12 -5.67
CA ASN A 135 2.48 -16.84 -6.91
C ASN A 135 1.50 -16.03 -7.78
N LYS A 136 1.99 -15.61 -8.96
CA LYS A 136 1.35 -14.70 -9.92
C LYS A 136 0.02 -15.24 -10.47
N ILE A 137 -1.03 -15.25 -9.66
CA ILE A 137 -2.38 -15.39 -10.19
C ILE A 137 -2.94 -13.96 -10.22
N GLU A 138 -3.22 -13.46 -11.42
CA GLU A 138 -3.83 -12.14 -11.65
C GLU A 138 -5.30 -12.15 -11.20
N PHE A 139 -5.51 -12.22 -9.89
CA PHE A 139 -6.84 -12.01 -9.31
C PHE A 139 -7.07 -10.52 -9.06
N ASN A 140 -8.29 -10.05 -9.26
CA ASN A 140 -8.73 -8.77 -8.73
C ASN A 140 -8.53 -8.73 -7.21
N LEU A 141 -8.23 -7.56 -6.66
CA LEU A 141 -7.97 -7.36 -5.23
C LEU A 141 -9.08 -7.99 -4.35
N PHE A 142 -10.34 -7.87 -4.75
CA PHE A 142 -11.47 -8.48 -4.07
C PHE A 142 -11.38 -10.01 -4.03
N SER A 143 -11.14 -10.65 -5.18
CA SER A 143 -11.03 -12.11 -5.27
C SER A 143 -9.83 -12.64 -4.49
N LYS A 144 -8.72 -11.89 -4.49
CA LYS A 144 -7.52 -12.21 -3.71
C LYS A 144 -7.82 -12.21 -2.21
N ASN A 145 -8.49 -11.17 -1.72
CA ASN A 145 -8.86 -11.05 -0.31
C ASN A 145 -9.88 -12.13 0.10
N LEU A 146 -10.84 -12.44 -0.76
CA LEU A 146 -11.84 -13.49 -0.50
C LEU A 146 -11.17 -14.86 -0.32
N VAL A 147 -10.30 -15.25 -1.26
CA VAL A 147 -9.60 -16.54 -1.22
C VAL A 147 -8.67 -16.61 -0.01
N SER A 148 -7.95 -15.52 0.28
CA SER A 148 -7.04 -15.45 1.42
C SER A 148 -7.77 -15.53 2.75
N SER A 149 -8.92 -14.87 2.90
CA SER A 149 -9.74 -14.94 4.12
C SER A 149 -10.33 -16.34 4.32
N PHE A 150 -10.78 -16.98 3.24
CA PHE A 150 -11.24 -18.37 3.29
C PHE A 150 -10.11 -19.32 3.71
N ALA A 151 -8.94 -19.18 3.10
CA ALA A 151 -7.77 -19.98 3.45
C ALA A 151 -7.34 -19.77 4.91
N ALA A 152 -7.32 -18.51 5.40
CA ALA A 152 -7.05 -18.19 6.79
C ALA A 152 -8.00 -18.91 7.75
N SER A 153 -9.29 -18.87 7.45
CA SER A 153 -10.32 -19.52 8.26
C SER A 153 -10.13 -21.05 8.29
N VAL A 154 -9.88 -21.67 7.15
CA VAL A 154 -9.65 -23.14 7.09
C VAL A 154 -8.39 -23.53 7.84
N LEU A 155 -7.28 -22.79 7.67
CA LEU A 155 -6.00 -23.08 8.34
C LEU A 155 -6.10 -22.90 9.86
N SER A 156 -6.97 -22.04 10.37
CA SER A 156 -7.14 -21.80 11.80
C SER A 156 -7.72 -23.02 12.56
N PHE A 157 -8.32 -23.97 11.86
CA PHE A 157 -8.80 -25.22 12.46
C PHE A 157 -7.68 -26.26 12.69
N ILE A 158 -6.56 -26.15 11.99
CA ILE A 158 -5.46 -27.14 12.07
C ILE A 158 -4.93 -27.32 13.49
N PRO A 159 -4.64 -26.27 14.28
CA PRO A 159 -4.13 -26.44 15.65
C PRO A 159 -5.11 -27.22 16.55
N GLY A 160 -6.41 -26.95 16.43
CA GLY A 160 -7.43 -27.68 17.17
C GLY A 160 -7.51 -29.17 16.79
N TYR A 161 -7.29 -29.48 15.51
CA TYR A 161 -7.23 -30.86 15.03
C TYR A 161 -6.00 -31.61 15.59
N LEU A 162 -4.91 -30.90 15.87
CA LEU A 162 -3.69 -31.44 16.49
C LEU A 162 -3.81 -31.59 18.02
N GLY A 163 -4.99 -31.28 18.60
CA GLY A 163 -5.23 -31.36 20.04
C GLY A 163 -4.63 -30.20 20.84
N ILE A 164 -4.28 -29.11 20.19
CA ILE A 164 -3.77 -27.91 20.84
C ILE A 164 -4.95 -27.02 21.20
N GLU A 165 -5.05 -26.65 22.47
CA GLU A 165 -6.07 -25.69 22.91
C GLU A 165 -5.75 -24.29 22.39
N VAL A 166 -6.54 -23.82 21.42
CA VAL A 166 -6.41 -22.51 20.78
C VAL A 166 -7.78 -21.84 20.64
N HIS A 167 -7.77 -20.52 20.62
CA HIS A 167 -8.95 -19.73 20.33
C HIS A 167 -8.98 -19.39 18.84
N GLN A 168 -9.71 -20.20 18.07
CA GLN A 168 -9.79 -20.08 16.60
C GLN A 168 -10.24 -18.69 16.14
N ASP A 169 -11.19 -18.07 16.85
CA ASP A 169 -11.67 -16.71 16.60
C ASP A 169 -10.54 -15.69 16.66
N LYS A 170 -9.61 -15.81 17.60
CA LYS A 170 -8.46 -14.90 17.75
C LYS A 170 -7.42 -15.09 16.67
N ILE A 171 -7.20 -16.33 16.23
CA ILE A 171 -6.30 -16.64 15.11
C ILE A 171 -6.88 -16.06 13.81
N ILE A 172 -8.18 -16.26 13.55
CA ILE A 172 -8.85 -15.77 12.35
C ILE A 172 -8.79 -14.24 12.31
N ILE A 173 -9.18 -13.56 13.40
CA ILE A 173 -9.19 -12.09 13.46
C ILE A 173 -7.78 -11.53 13.22
N GLY A 174 -6.77 -12.08 13.90
CA GLY A 174 -5.39 -11.64 13.76
C GLY A 174 -4.88 -11.75 12.31
N THR A 175 -5.23 -12.84 11.62
CA THR A 175 -4.80 -13.07 10.24
C THR A 175 -5.59 -12.22 9.23
N ILE A 176 -6.93 -12.13 9.39
CA ILE A 176 -7.79 -11.39 8.45
C ILE A 176 -7.53 -9.88 8.53
N MET A 177 -7.14 -9.37 9.69
CA MET A 177 -6.86 -7.94 9.86
C MET A 177 -5.77 -7.41 8.93
N LEU A 178 -4.84 -8.29 8.49
CA LEU A 178 -3.86 -7.97 7.45
C LEU A 178 -4.46 -7.79 6.06
N LEU A 179 -5.59 -8.45 5.79
CA LEU A 179 -6.25 -8.44 4.47
C LEU A 179 -7.22 -7.26 4.33
N VAL A 180 -7.61 -6.64 5.45
CA VAL A 180 -8.45 -5.45 5.44
C VAL A 180 -7.55 -4.24 5.14
N PRO A 181 -7.72 -3.59 3.98
CA PRO A 181 -6.95 -2.40 3.66
C PRO A 181 -7.34 -1.29 4.63
N GLY A 182 -6.52 -1.09 5.66
CA GLY A 182 -6.82 -0.23 6.81
C GLY A 182 -6.89 1.27 6.52
N LEU A 183 -6.87 1.72 5.26
CA LEU A 183 -6.76 3.16 4.94
C LEU A 183 -7.45 3.56 3.63
N THR A 184 -8.51 2.90 3.23
CA THR A 184 -9.36 3.39 2.13
C THR A 184 -10.69 3.93 2.66
N VAL A 185 -10.63 4.72 3.72
CA VAL A 185 -11.77 5.54 4.18
C VAL A 185 -11.45 6.99 4.03
#